data_004157a15961f3b8e36e392ace20111e
#
_entry.id   004157a15961f3b8e36e392ace20111e
#
_cell.length_a   1.000
_cell.length_b   1.000
_cell.length_c   1.000
_cell.angle_alpha   90.00
_cell.angle_beta   90.00
_cell.angle_gamma   90.00
#
_symmetry.space_group_name_H-M   'P 1'
#
loop_
_entity.id
_entity.type
_entity.pdbx_description
1 polymer ?
#
loop_
_entity_poly.entity_id
_entity_poly.type
_entity_poly.pdbx_seq_one_letter_code
_entity_poly.pdbx_strand_id
1 'polypeptide(L)'
;MIPTQNGFASPRRASIAPDIRANIHVLFVAKHVFSQDALHEQDGNHAPYHREICAVLENMGMQLTLADNYEALFDHPGCDFVFPLLNRGGFLNSEMLLPLLCKRLDIPFLGASPILRGLSDDKHLTKLEAKARGLPMAPWAIFRRGAPVLEADCPMADRMVIKPNASSASWGVRDAGNWSSVAQAVADIHDEGHDAIVEPFLDGHDIEVPMILSGGEPTLCPMFMFKQSDPSQLRTYAEKRDLADQRGCYETVVFDDPEWIQRIAHLTRIMAKVFHPFDYGRFEFRINPETGELIFLETNLNCNLWSQKIYGRVAEQFGWTHAEMIETILTESMRRQGVIDERTTLAA
;
A
#
# COMPACT_ATOMS: atom_id res chain seq x y z
N MET A 1 -24.56 4.16 -14.56
CA MET A 1 -23.63 4.39 -13.44
C MET A 1 -24.50 4.60 -12.20
N ILE A 2 -24.41 3.72 -11.24
CA ILE A 2 -25.07 3.88 -9.92
C ILE A 2 -24.15 4.81 -9.14
N PRO A 3 -24.58 6.03 -8.73
CA PRO A 3 -23.75 6.86 -7.87
C PRO A 3 -23.56 6.13 -6.54
N THR A 4 -22.34 5.95 -6.11
CA THR A 4 -22.05 5.58 -4.72
C THR A 4 -22.57 6.71 -3.82
N GLN A 5 -22.94 6.40 -2.57
CA GLN A 5 -23.47 7.39 -1.61
C GLN A 5 -22.57 8.63 -1.44
N ASN A 6 -21.29 8.54 -1.86
CA ASN A 6 -20.27 9.57 -1.69
C ASN A 6 -19.84 10.27 -3.00
N GLY A 7 -20.63 10.18 -4.10
CA GLY A 7 -20.36 10.94 -5.33
C GLY A 7 -19.19 10.42 -6.19
N PHE A 8 -18.59 9.28 -5.87
CA PHE A 8 -17.62 8.63 -6.74
C PHE A 8 -18.32 7.75 -7.78
N ALA A 9 -17.81 7.74 -9.02
CA ALA A 9 -18.25 6.77 -9.99
C ALA A 9 -17.79 5.37 -9.53
N SER A 10 -18.71 4.41 -9.44
CA SER A 10 -18.32 3.03 -9.20
C SER A 10 -17.42 2.55 -10.33
N PRO A 11 -16.26 1.96 -10.04
CA PRO A 11 -15.46 1.31 -11.06
C PRO A 11 -16.28 0.20 -11.74
N ARG A 12 -15.92 -0.12 -12.97
CA ARG A 12 -16.55 -1.25 -13.65
C ARG A 12 -15.95 -2.54 -13.10
N ARG A 13 -16.80 -3.46 -12.68
CA ARG A 13 -16.36 -4.80 -12.37
C ARG A 13 -15.87 -5.46 -13.66
N ALA A 14 -14.72 -6.09 -13.61
CA ALA A 14 -14.12 -6.82 -14.72
C ALA A 14 -13.84 -8.26 -14.30
N SER A 15 -14.11 -9.21 -15.20
CA SER A 15 -13.81 -10.63 -15.00
C SER A 15 -13.26 -11.24 -16.27
N ILE A 16 -12.46 -12.29 -16.13
CA ILE A 16 -11.90 -13.06 -17.24
C ILE A 16 -12.86 -14.20 -17.57
N ALA A 17 -13.14 -14.43 -18.86
CA ALA A 17 -13.98 -15.54 -19.29
C ALA A 17 -13.42 -16.89 -18.77
N PRO A 18 -14.28 -17.83 -18.28
CA PRO A 18 -13.80 -19.05 -17.62
C PRO A 18 -12.85 -19.92 -18.48
N ASP A 19 -13.12 -20.02 -19.77
CA ASP A 19 -12.29 -20.75 -20.74
C ASP A 19 -10.91 -20.12 -20.94
N ILE A 20 -10.81 -18.80 -20.91
CA ILE A 20 -9.55 -18.07 -20.97
C ILE A 20 -8.79 -18.23 -19.65
N ARG A 21 -9.49 -18.04 -18.53
CA ARG A 21 -8.92 -18.09 -17.18
C ARG A 21 -8.27 -19.45 -16.87
N ALA A 22 -8.91 -20.53 -17.30
CA ALA A 22 -8.38 -21.90 -17.13
C ALA A 22 -7.06 -22.17 -17.86
N ASN A 23 -6.71 -21.34 -18.86
CA ASN A 23 -5.48 -21.45 -19.63
C ASN A 23 -4.37 -20.50 -19.18
N ILE A 24 -4.66 -19.60 -18.22
CA ILE A 24 -3.66 -18.67 -17.70
C ILE A 24 -2.91 -19.31 -16.53
N HIS A 25 -1.59 -19.38 -16.66
CA HIS A 25 -0.71 -19.89 -15.62
C HIS A 25 -0.12 -18.72 -14.82
N VAL A 26 -0.48 -18.63 -13.54
CA VAL A 26 -0.04 -17.58 -12.61
C VAL A 26 0.98 -18.13 -11.62
N LEU A 27 2.13 -17.49 -11.53
CA LEU A 27 3.06 -17.69 -10.41
C LEU A 27 2.62 -16.78 -9.25
N PHE A 28 2.14 -17.38 -8.17
CA PHE A 28 1.78 -16.67 -6.93
C PHE A 28 2.97 -16.70 -5.96
N VAL A 29 3.55 -15.52 -5.68
CA VAL A 29 4.74 -15.38 -4.82
C VAL A 29 4.35 -14.70 -3.52
N ALA A 30 4.32 -15.47 -2.42
CA ALA A 30 3.91 -14.95 -1.11
C ALA A 30 4.63 -15.67 0.04
N LYS A 31 5.30 -14.93 0.92
CA LYS A 31 6.15 -15.44 2.02
C LYS A 31 5.52 -16.57 2.84
N HIS A 32 4.22 -16.54 3.06
CA HIS A 32 3.50 -17.48 3.92
C HIS A 32 2.52 -18.38 3.15
N VAL A 33 2.73 -18.57 1.85
CA VAL A 33 1.81 -19.39 1.02
C VAL A 33 1.74 -20.85 1.48
N PHE A 34 2.83 -21.38 2.03
CA PHE A 34 2.92 -22.76 2.58
C PHE A 34 2.72 -22.83 4.09
N SER A 35 2.51 -21.70 4.79
CA SER A 35 2.32 -21.68 6.25
C SER A 35 1.00 -22.32 6.65
N GLN A 36 1.02 -23.10 7.73
CA GLN A 36 -0.18 -23.68 8.36
C GLN A 36 -0.73 -22.79 9.49
N ASP A 37 0.02 -21.77 9.92
CA ASP A 37 -0.30 -20.96 11.08
C ASP A 37 -1.54 -20.07 10.84
N ALA A 38 -2.38 -19.93 11.85
CA ALA A 38 -3.49 -18.97 11.82
C ALA A 38 -2.95 -17.53 11.81
N LEU A 39 -2.00 -17.22 12.72
CA LEU A 39 -1.19 -16.00 12.74
C LEU A 39 0.28 -16.42 12.83
N HIS A 40 1.14 -15.76 12.06
CA HIS A 40 2.58 -16.01 12.15
C HIS A 40 3.18 -15.26 13.34
N GLU A 41 4.10 -15.88 14.07
CA GLU A 41 4.68 -15.32 15.30
C GLU A 41 5.28 -13.89 15.11
N GLN A 42 5.95 -13.66 13.99
CA GLN A 42 6.62 -12.39 13.70
C GLN A 42 5.85 -11.49 12.70
N ASP A 43 5.14 -12.11 11.74
CA ASP A 43 4.44 -11.39 10.68
C ASP A 43 2.91 -11.31 10.89
N GLY A 44 2.41 -11.92 11.97
CA GLY A 44 1.01 -11.85 12.39
C GLY A 44 0.04 -12.27 11.28
N ASN A 45 -0.84 -11.35 10.92
CA ASN A 45 -1.93 -11.57 9.96
C ASN A 45 -1.51 -11.77 8.50
N HIS A 46 -0.22 -11.74 8.17
CA HIS A 46 0.23 -12.00 6.80
C HIS A 46 0.09 -13.46 6.38
N ALA A 47 0.16 -14.42 7.31
CA ALA A 47 -0.05 -15.83 6.98
C ALA A 47 -1.50 -16.11 6.51
N PRO A 48 -2.57 -15.77 7.27
CA PRO A 48 -3.94 -15.94 6.78
C PRO A 48 -4.23 -15.09 5.52
N TYR A 49 -3.67 -13.89 5.42
CA TYR A 49 -3.81 -13.04 4.23
C TYR A 49 -3.29 -13.72 2.95
N HIS A 50 -2.08 -14.25 2.98
CA HIS A 50 -1.48 -14.89 1.80
C HIS A 50 -2.25 -16.13 1.37
N ARG A 51 -2.73 -16.93 2.33
CA ARG A 51 -3.56 -18.12 2.03
C ARG A 51 -4.94 -17.74 1.47
N GLU A 52 -5.57 -16.68 2.00
CA GLU A 52 -6.85 -16.22 1.49
C GLU A 52 -6.75 -15.80 0.02
N ILE A 53 -5.72 -15.02 -0.36
CA ILE A 53 -5.53 -14.64 -1.76
C ILE A 53 -5.21 -15.86 -2.63
N CYS A 54 -4.40 -16.80 -2.14
CA CYS A 54 -4.16 -18.07 -2.85
C CYS A 54 -5.48 -18.78 -3.13
N ALA A 55 -6.31 -18.98 -2.11
CA ALA A 55 -7.62 -19.62 -2.25
C ALA A 55 -8.57 -18.86 -3.20
N VAL A 56 -8.53 -17.53 -3.20
CA VAL A 56 -9.30 -16.72 -4.16
C VAL A 56 -8.88 -17.04 -5.60
N LEU A 57 -7.58 -17.08 -5.88
CA LEU A 57 -7.05 -17.38 -7.22
C LEU A 57 -7.36 -18.83 -7.64
N GLU A 58 -7.23 -19.80 -6.74
CA GLU A 58 -7.61 -21.21 -6.97
C GLU A 58 -9.11 -21.33 -7.31
N ASN A 59 -9.97 -20.68 -6.53
CA ASN A 59 -11.42 -20.70 -6.74
C ASN A 59 -11.84 -19.98 -8.04
N MET A 60 -11.03 -19.07 -8.57
CA MET A 60 -11.22 -18.52 -9.90
C MET A 60 -10.94 -19.55 -11.01
N GLY A 61 -10.27 -20.65 -10.71
CA GLY A 61 -9.92 -21.72 -11.67
C GLY A 61 -8.71 -21.38 -12.54
N MET A 62 -7.77 -20.59 -12.05
CA MET A 62 -6.48 -20.35 -12.71
C MET A 62 -5.51 -21.48 -12.42
N GLN A 63 -4.56 -21.71 -13.33
CA GLN A 63 -3.43 -22.60 -13.06
C GLN A 63 -2.42 -21.85 -12.16
N LEU A 64 -2.11 -22.40 -10.98
CA LEU A 64 -1.20 -21.77 -10.05
C LEU A 64 0.09 -22.56 -9.85
N THR A 65 1.21 -21.85 -9.87
CA THR A 65 2.45 -22.27 -9.22
C THR A 65 2.69 -21.40 -8.01
N LEU A 66 3.05 -21.99 -6.87
CA LEU A 66 3.24 -21.29 -5.62
C LEU A 66 4.72 -21.15 -5.29
N ALA A 67 5.13 -19.98 -4.81
CA ALA A 67 6.48 -19.72 -4.32
C ALA A 67 6.46 -18.82 -3.08
N ASP A 68 7.38 -19.03 -2.16
CA ASP A 68 7.50 -18.26 -0.92
C ASP A 68 8.70 -17.30 -0.90
N ASN A 69 9.49 -17.29 -1.97
CA ASN A 69 10.70 -16.47 -2.07
C ASN A 69 11.00 -16.04 -3.51
N TYR A 70 12.07 -15.26 -3.70
CA TYR A 70 12.49 -14.70 -5.01
C TYR A 70 13.15 -15.71 -5.95
N GLU A 71 13.59 -16.88 -5.46
CA GLU A 71 14.35 -17.85 -6.25
C GLU A 71 13.55 -18.36 -7.45
N ALA A 72 12.22 -18.43 -7.30
CA ALA A 72 11.33 -18.79 -8.40
C ALA A 72 11.42 -17.87 -9.64
N LEU A 73 12.07 -16.69 -9.50
CA LEU A 73 12.27 -15.70 -10.57
C LEU A 73 13.75 -15.50 -10.93
N PHE A 74 14.66 -16.36 -10.48
CA PHE A 74 16.05 -16.30 -10.94
C PHE A 74 16.19 -16.86 -12.35
N ASP A 75 15.38 -17.87 -12.68
CA ASP A 75 15.17 -18.39 -14.02
C ASP A 75 13.70 -18.21 -14.44
N HIS A 76 13.40 -18.40 -15.73
CA HIS A 76 12.03 -18.22 -16.22
C HIS A 76 11.11 -19.35 -15.72
N PRO A 77 10.07 -19.02 -14.91
CA PRO A 77 9.23 -20.02 -14.24
C PRO A 77 8.19 -20.69 -15.17
N GLY A 78 8.12 -20.31 -16.44
CA GLY A 78 7.15 -20.86 -17.40
C GLY A 78 5.70 -20.43 -17.12
N CYS A 79 5.49 -19.26 -16.51
CA CYS A 79 4.16 -18.69 -16.25
C CYS A 79 3.84 -17.52 -17.19
N ASP A 80 2.55 -17.21 -17.33
CA ASP A 80 2.05 -16.09 -18.13
C ASP A 80 1.99 -14.78 -17.33
N PHE A 81 1.89 -14.88 -16.00
CA PHE A 81 1.71 -13.75 -15.12
C PHE A 81 2.24 -14.03 -13.70
N VAL A 82 2.76 -13.00 -13.03
CA VAL A 82 3.18 -13.08 -11.62
C VAL A 82 2.25 -12.27 -10.72
N PHE A 83 1.72 -12.91 -9.68
CA PHE A 83 0.96 -12.25 -8.62
C PHE A 83 1.85 -12.15 -7.37
N PRO A 84 2.44 -10.97 -7.09
CA PRO A 84 3.40 -10.82 -6.01
C PRO A 84 2.76 -10.31 -4.71
N LEU A 85 2.90 -11.07 -3.63
CA LEU A 85 2.66 -10.61 -2.26
C LEU A 85 3.94 -10.63 -1.40
N LEU A 86 5.10 -10.87 -2.00
CA LEU A 86 6.39 -10.79 -1.33
C LEU A 86 6.87 -9.33 -1.35
N ASN A 87 6.48 -8.56 -0.33
CA ASN A 87 6.66 -7.13 -0.31
C ASN A 87 8.08 -6.74 0.14
N ARG A 88 8.61 -7.41 1.18
CA ARG A 88 9.93 -7.11 1.72
C ARG A 88 10.77 -8.36 1.88
N GLY A 89 11.97 -8.32 1.32
CA GLY A 89 12.94 -9.42 1.40
C GLY A 89 13.94 -9.28 2.56
N GLY A 90 13.72 -8.36 3.50
CA GLY A 90 14.63 -8.15 4.65
C GLY A 90 15.88 -7.32 4.33
N PHE A 91 15.93 -6.65 3.19
CA PHE A 91 17.02 -5.74 2.80
C PHE A 91 16.46 -4.44 2.21
N LEU A 92 17.31 -3.41 2.16
CA LEU A 92 16.93 -2.08 1.66
C LEU A 92 16.46 -2.16 0.19
N ASN A 93 15.38 -1.46 -0.11
CA ASN A 93 14.73 -1.42 -1.44
C ASN A 93 14.27 -2.78 -1.98
N SER A 94 14.07 -3.78 -1.11
CA SER A 94 13.63 -5.13 -1.51
C SER A 94 12.29 -5.15 -2.24
N GLU A 95 11.44 -4.15 -2.06
CA GLU A 95 10.17 -4.03 -2.80
C GLU A 95 10.34 -3.86 -4.32
N MET A 96 11.50 -3.38 -4.76
CA MET A 96 11.81 -3.25 -6.19
C MET A 96 12.28 -4.56 -6.81
N LEU A 97 12.79 -5.51 -6.02
CA LEU A 97 13.47 -6.70 -6.55
C LEU A 97 12.53 -7.58 -7.37
N LEU A 98 11.36 -7.92 -6.85
CA LEU A 98 10.43 -8.81 -7.56
C LEU A 98 9.96 -8.21 -8.90
N PRO A 99 9.47 -6.95 -8.97
CA PRO A 99 9.16 -6.32 -10.25
C PRO A 99 10.36 -6.25 -11.20
N LEU A 100 11.57 -6.06 -10.68
CA LEU A 100 12.79 -6.02 -11.50
C LEU A 100 13.12 -7.38 -12.10
N LEU A 101 12.97 -8.47 -11.35
CA LEU A 101 13.13 -9.83 -11.84
C LEU A 101 12.09 -10.16 -12.92
N CYS A 102 10.82 -9.81 -12.70
CA CYS A 102 9.78 -9.95 -13.72
C CYS A 102 10.12 -9.20 -15.01
N LYS A 103 10.60 -7.94 -14.90
CA LYS A 103 11.03 -7.15 -16.07
C LYS A 103 12.23 -7.76 -16.79
N ARG A 104 13.21 -8.30 -16.05
CA ARG A 104 14.36 -9.01 -16.64
C ARG A 104 13.93 -10.24 -17.45
N LEU A 105 12.90 -10.94 -17.00
CA LEU A 105 12.37 -12.14 -17.62
C LEU A 105 11.27 -11.85 -18.67
N ASP A 106 10.89 -10.59 -18.84
CA ASP A 106 9.78 -10.15 -19.69
C ASP A 106 8.43 -10.81 -19.33
N ILE A 107 8.20 -11.02 -18.02
CA ILE A 107 6.96 -11.60 -17.52
C ILE A 107 6.06 -10.48 -16.96
N PRO A 108 4.81 -10.38 -17.41
CA PRO A 108 3.79 -9.48 -16.81
C PRO A 108 3.55 -9.79 -15.33
N PHE A 109 3.27 -8.76 -14.52
CA PHE A 109 3.04 -8.91 -13.08
C PHE A 109 2.08 -7.89 -12.53
N LEU A 110 1.40 -8.23 -11.43
CA LEU A 110 0.51 -7.33 -10.72
C LEU A 110 1.30 -6.22 -9.99
N GLY A 111 0.87 -4.98 -10.17
CA GLY A 111 1.40 -3.82 -9.46
C GLY A 111 2.04 -2.77 -10.36
N ALA A 112 2.93 -1.99 -9.79
CA ALA A 112 3.63 -0.91 -10.48
C ALA A 112 5.04 -1.31 -10.88
N SER A 113 5.65 -0.55 -11.81
CA SER A 113 7.03 -0.78 -12.27
C SER A 113 8.05 -0.67 -11.11
N PRO A 114 9.24 -1.25 -11.24
CA PRO A 114 10.25 -1.21 -10.17
C PRO A 114 10.55 0.20 -9.66
N ILE A 115 10.72 1.16 -10.59
CA ILE A 115 11.03 2.54 -10.21
C ILE A 115 9.88 3.23 -9.47
N LEU A 116 8.63 2.97 -9.86
CA LEU A 116 7.46 3.56 -9.20
C LEU A 116 7.24 2.93 -7.81
N ARG A 117 7.50 1.62 -7.66
CA ARG A 117 7.47 0.98 -6.34
C ARG A 117 8.58 1.50 -5.43
N GLY A 118 9.79 1.69 -5.95
CA GLY A 118 10.88 2.30 -5.20
C GLY A 118 10.58 3.73 -4.79
N LEU A 119 10.01 4.53 -5.69
CA LEU A 119 9.58 5.89 -5.37
C LEU A 119 8.50 5.91 -4.27
N SER A 120 7.51 5.02 -4.33
CA SER A 120 6.44 4.95 -3.32
C SER A 120 6.94 4.44 -1.97
N ASP A 121 7.96 3.58 -1.94
CA ASP A 121 8.55 3.04 -0.71
C ASP A 121 9.47 4.05 0.00
N ASP A 122 10.17 4.90 -0.75
CA ASP A 122 11.05 5.96 -0.21
C ASP A 122 10.22 7.19 0.18
N LYS A 123 10.00 7.38 1.49
CA LYS A 123 9.18 8.48 2.02
C LYS A 123 9.75 9.84 1.68
N HIS A 124 11.08 9.99 1.71
CA HIS A 124 11.73 11.26 1.37
C HIS A 124 11.52 11.64 -0.11
N LEU A 125 11.73 10.70 -1.03
CA LEU A 125 11.54 10.94 -2.47
C LEU A 125 10.06 11.18 -2.80
N THR A 126 9.14 10.42 -2.21
CA THR A 126 7.69 10.65 -2.36
C THR A 126 7.29 12.04 -1.87
N LYS A 127 7.83 12.49 -0.72
CA LYS A 127 7.56 13.82 -0.18
C LYS A 127 8.15 14.94 -1.06
N LEU A 128 9.32 14.75 -1.62
CA LEU A 128 9.91 15.71 -2.58
C LEU A 128 9.03 15.85 -3.82
N GLU A 129 8.55 14.73 -4.38
CA GLU A 129 7.67 14.74 -5.54
C GLU A 129 6.31 15.40 -5.23
N ALA A 130 5.71 15.07 -4.09
CA ALA A 130 4.47 15.69 -3.63
C ALA A 130 4.61 17.20 -3.44
N LYS A 131 5.70 17.65 -2.79
CA LYS A 131 6.01 19.05 -2.59
C LYS A 131 6.20 19.81 -3.93
N ALA A 132 6.92 19.20 -4.88
CA ALA A 132 7.13 19.78 -6.20
C ALA A 132 5.81 19.97 -6.98
N ARG A 133 4.77 19.21 -6.64
CA ARG A 133 3.41 19.33 -7.22
C ARG A 133 2.46 20.19 -6.41
N GLY A 134 2.95 20.82 -5.35
CA GLY A 134 2.16 21.73 -4.52
C GLY A 134 1.22 21.04 -3.53
N LEU A 135 1.46 19.76 -3.19
CA LEU A 135 0.69 19.12 -2.13
C LEU A 135 1.07 19.73 -0.77
N PRO A 136 0.11 19.86 0.14
CA PRO A 136 0.39 20.30 1.51
C PRO A 136 1.21 19.22 2.25
N MET A 137 2.37 19.62 2.75
CA MET A 137 3.33 18.75 3.41
C MET A 137 3.76 19.32 4.76
N ALA A 138 3.87 18.48 5.76
CA ALA A 138 4.63 18.83 6.96
C ALA A 138 6.12 19.01 6.61
N PRO A 139 6.86 19.85 7.33
CA PRO A 139 8.32 19.89 7.20
C PRO A 139 8.93 18.54 7.60
N TRP A 140 10.03 18.15 6.98
CA TRP A 140 10.75 16.92 7.33
C TRP A 140 12.24 17.06 7.11
N ALA A 141 13.02 16.23 7.80
CA ALA A 141 14.44 16.00 7.54
C ALA A 141 14.72 14.54 7.22
N ILE A 142 15.70 14.29 6.36
CA ILE A 142 16.26 12.96 6.11
C ILE A 142 17.68 12.89 6.68
N PHE A 143 17.90 11.94 7.58
CA PHE A 143 19.22 11.63 8.13
C PHE A 143 19.73 10.35 7.48
N ARG A 144 20.73 10.50 6.61
CA ARG A 144 21.34 9.41 5.87
C ARG A 144 22.37 8.68 6.72
N ARG A 145 22.41 7.36 6.63
CA ARG A 145 23.47 6.55 7.26
C ARG A 145 24.85 7.03 6.79
N GLY A 146 25.77 7.17 7.76
CA GLY A 146 27.14 7.62 7.49
C GLY A 146 27.27 9.12 7.25
N ALA A 147 26.21 9.90 7.26
CA ALA A 147 26.25 11.35 7.24
C ALA A 147 26.11 11.93 8.66
N PRO A 148 26.59 13.17 8.91
CA PRO A 148 26.37 13.85 10.18
C PRO A 148 24.88 14.00 10.51
N VAL A 149 24.53 13.83 11.78
CA VAL A 149 23.19 14.06 12.32
C VAL A 149 23.21 15.34 13.11
N LEU A 150 22.64 16.41 12.55
CA LEU A 150 22.74 17.76 13.13
C LEU A 150 21.35 18.26 13.54
N GLU A 151 21.25 18.85 14.75
CA GLU A 151 20.02 19.44 15.25
C GLU A 151 19.47 20.54 14.33
N ALA A 152 20.38 21.32 13.73
CA ALA A 152 20.02 22.43 12.84
C ALA A 152 19.25 21.98 11.58
N ASP A 153 19.37 20.71 11.18
CA ASP A 153 18.67 20.15 10.03
C ASP A 153 17.26 19.62 10.40
N CYS A 154 16.97 19.48 11.71
CA CYS A 154 15.73 18.91 12.21
C CYS A 154 14.60 19.95 12.27
N PRO A 155 13.41 19.70 11.72
CA PRO A 155 12.27 20.59 11.87
C PRO A 155 11.62 20.39 13.26
N MET A 156 12.29 20.89 14.31
CA MET A 156 11.91 20.67 15.70
C MET A 156 10.51 21.19 16.03
N ALA A 157 9.78 20.38 16.77
CA ALA A 157 8.46 20.67 17.36
C ALA A 157 8.40 20.02 18.76
N ASP A 158 7.35 20.30 19.52
CA ASP A 158 7.13 19.73 20.85
C ASP A 158 7.12 18.20 20.86
N ARG A 159 6.68 17.61 19.76
CA ARG A 159 6.69 16.17 19.55
C ARG A 159 7.07 15.84 18.10
N MET A 160 8.04 14.96 17.94
CA MET A 160 8.57 14.53 16.66
C MET A 160 8.27 13.05 16.42
N VAL A 161 8.05 12.67 15.16
CA VAL A 161 7.97 11.28 14.70
C VAL A 161 9.22 10.94 13.92
N ILE A 162 9.90 9.89 14.34
CA ILE A 162 11.14 9.37 13.74
C ILE A 162 10.82 7.97 13.19
N LYS A 163 11.14 7.74 11.93
CA LYS A 163 10.82 6.46 11.27
C LYS A 163 11.84 6.11 10.20
N PRO A 164 12.04 4.81 9.90
CA PRO A 164 12.85 4.42 8.76
C PRO A 164 12.26 5.01 7.47
N ASN A 165 13.13 5.54 6.60
CA ASN A 165 12.73 6.18 5.35
C ASN A 165 11.99 5.22 4.42
N ALA A 166 12.42 3.95 4.36
CA ALA A 166 11.78 2.88 3.61
C ALA A 166 11.28 1.79 4.57
N SER A 167 10.01 1.88 5.00
CA SER A 167 9.38 0.92 5.92
C SER A 167 7.86 0.90 5.73
N SER A 168 7.22 -0.14 6.22
CA SER A 168 5.76 -0.30 6.14
C SER A 168 5.16 -0.70 7.49
N ALA A 169 3.83 -0.56 7.62
CA ALA A 169 3.05 -0.98 8.78
C ALA A 169 3.56 -0.42 10.12
N SER A 170 4.05 0.81 10.16
CA SER A 170 4.63 1.46 11.35
C SER A 170 5.86 0.74 11.94
N TRP A 171 6.54 -0.12 11.17
CA TRP A 171 7.77 -0.73 11.65
C TRP A 171 8.85 0.34 11.90
N GLY A 172 9.48 0.28 13.08
CA GLY A 172 10.55 1.20 13.46
C GLY A 172 10.09 2.64 13.74
N VAL A 173 8.79 2.93 13.80
CA VAL A 173 8.28 4.28 14.15
C VAL A 173 8.50 4.54 15.64
N ARG A 174 9.07 5.70 15.95
CA ARG A 174 9.35 6.21 17.29
C ARG A 174 8.84 7.64 17.42
N ASP A 175 8.67 8.13 18.63
CA ASP A 175 8.41 9.55 18.90
C ASP A 175 9.36 10.10 19.95
N ALA A 176 9.60 11.42 19.92
CA ALA A 176 10.50 12.12 20.83
C ALA A 176 10.07 13.57 21.00
N GLY A 177 10.27 14.11 22.21
CA GLY A 177 9.97 15.50 22.58
C GLY A 177 11.18 16.41 22.70
N ASN A 178 12.39 15.95 22.38
CA ASN A 178 13.61 16.73 22.45
C ASN A 178 14.69 16.18 21.52
N TRP A 179 15.69 17.01 21.21
CA TRP A 179 16.78 16.65 20.28
C TRP A 179 17.55 15.39 20.70
N SER A 180 17.91 15.27 21.98
CA SER A 180 18.67 14.10 22.45
C SER A 180 17.96 12.78 22.13
N SER A 181 16.64 12.73 22.35
CA SER A 181 15.82 11.57 22.05
C SER A 181 15.63 11.36 20.54
N VAL A 182 15.55 12.43 19.76
CA VAL A 182 15.52 12.35 18.28
C VAL A 182 16.83 11.76 17.77
N ALA A 183 17.97 12.30 18.21
CA ALA A 183 19.30 11.82 17.79
C ALA A 183 19.52 10.35 18.14
N GLN A 184 19.09 9.90 19.33
CA GLN A 184 19.15 8.49 19.71
C GLN A 184 18.27 7.62 18.81
N ALA A 185 17.02 8.03 18.55
CA ALA A 185 16.12 7.29 17.66
C ALA A 185 16.65 7.19 16.23
N VAL A 186 17.31 8.25 15.72
CA VAL A 186 18.00 8.23 14.43
C VAL A 186 19.16 7.24 14.44
N ALA A 187 19.99 7.23 15.51
CA ALA A 187 21.10 6.30 15.64
C ALA A 187 20.62 4.83 15.65
N ASP A 188 19.58 4.53 16.41
CA ASP A 188 19.00 3.19 16.47
C ASP A 188 18.51 2.71 15.07
N ILE A 189 17.86 3.61 14.30
CA ILE A 189 17.42 3.31 12.93
C ILE A 189 18.62 3.10 12.00
N HIS A 190 19.70 3.86 12.17
CA HIS A 190 20.94 3.68 11.42
C HIS A 190 21.60 2.34 11.72
N ASP A 191 21.61 1.92 12.99
CA ASP A 191 22.14 0.61 13.43
C ASP A 191 21.29 -0.56 12.87
N GLU A 192 19.99 -0.36 12.73
CA GLU A 192 19.09 -1.30 12.05
C GLU A 192 19.27 -1.35 10.51
N GLY A 193 20.14 -0.50 9.96
CA GLY A 193 20.49 -0.53 8.53
C GLY A 193 19.69 0.45 7.65
N HIS A 194 18.94 1.38 8.22
CA HIS A 194 18.04 2.27 7.50
C HIS A 194 18.43 3.75 7.61
N ASP A 195 18.11 4.54 6.58
CA ASP A 195 18.05 5.99 6.71
C ASP A 195 16.84 6.38 7.56
N ALA A 196 16.94 7.45 8.33
CA ALA A 196 15.85 7.94 9.18
C ALA A 196 15.20 9.20 8.62
N ILE A 197 13.89 9.26 8.59
CA ILE A 197 13.11 10.47 8.31
C ILE A 197 12.48 10.97 9.62
N VAL A 198 12.57 12.28 9.84
CA VAL A 198 12.06 12.96 11.04
C VAL A 198 11.08 14.05 10.62
N GLU A 199 9.92 14.09 11.24
CA GLU A 199 8.86 15.07 10.98
C GLU A 199 8.09 15.39 12.27
N PRO A 200 7.45 16.57 12.39
CA PRO A 200 6.55 16.85 13.50
C PRO A 200 5.44 15.82 13.62
N PHE A 201 5.04 15.50 14.85
CA PHE A 201 3.78 14.79 15.07
C PHE A 201 2.62 15.66 14.60
N LEU A 202 1.71 15.08 13.85
CA LEU A 202 0.52 15.77 13.33
C LEU A 202 -0.71 15.31 14.12
N ASP A 203 -1.43 16.24 14.71
CA ASP A 203 -2.73 15.96 15.31
C ASP A 203 -3.77 15.64 14.25
N GLY A 204 -4.82 14.90 14.65
CA GLY A 204 -5.95 14.61 13.78
C GLY A 204 -6.06 13.14 13.37
N HIS A 205 -6.64 12.88 12.20
CA HIS A 205 -7.04 11.55 11.76
C HIS A 205 -6.38 11.16 10.43
N ASP A 206 -6.00 9.89 10.32
CA ASP A 206 -5.51 9.33 9.06
C ASP A 206 -6.68 9.02 8.12
N ILE A 207 -6.55 9.48 6.87
CA ILE A 207 -7.45 9.17 5.76
C ILE A 207 -6.71 8.30 4.75
N GLU A 208 -7.25 7.12 4.47
CA GLU A 208 -6.77 6.24 3.42
C GLU A 208 -7.65 6.38 2.17
N VAL A 209 -7.01 6.60 1.03
CA VAL A 209 -7.64 6.78 -0.27
C VAL A 209 -7.21 5.64 -1.19
N PRO A 210 -7.96 4.53 -1.22
CA PRO A 210 -7.67 3.44 -2.14
C PRO A 210 -7.99 3.84 -3.59
N MET A 211 -7.19 3.33 -4.51
CA MET A 211 -7.41 3.42 -5.95
C MET A 211 -7.19 2.07 -6.60
N ILE A 212 -7.93 1.79 -7.65
CA ILE A 212 -7.73 0.65 -8.54
C ILE A 212 -7.70 1.12 -9.99
N LEU A 213 -7.06 0.34 -10.85
CA LEU A 213 -7.22 0.52 -12.29
C LEU A 213 -8.62 0.04 -12.69
N SER A 214 -9.33 0.82 -13.49
CA SER A 214 -10.64 0.44 -14.05
C SER A 214 -10.81 1.06 -15.42
N GLY A 215 -10.99 0.25 -16.45
CA GLY A 215 -11.05 0.71 -17.83
C GLY A 215 -9.77 1.40 -18.31
N GLY A 216 -8.61 0.98 -17.81
CA GLY A 216 -7.31 1.55 -18.15
C GLY A 216 -6.93 2.83 -17.38
N GLU A 217 -7.81 3.35 -16.52
CA GLU A 217 -7.58 4.61 -15.78
C GLU A 217 -7.60 4.40 -14.25
N PRO A 218 -6.71 5.09 -13.51
CA PRO A 218 -6.74 5.08 -12.05
C PRO A 218 -8.06 5.67 -11.52
N THR A 219 -8.84 4.84 -10.83
CA THR A 219 -10.16 5.19 -10.31
C THR A 219 -10.14 5.26 -8.80
N LEU A 220 -10.65 6.38 -8.26
CA LEU A 220 -10.80 6.57 -6.80
C LEU A 220 -11.90 5.67 -6.25
N CYS A 221 -11.59 4.99 -5.16
CA CYS A 221 -12.55 4.25 -4.36
C CYS A 221 -13.04 5.10 -3.18
N PRO A 222 -14.07 4.64 -2.44
CA PRO A 222 -14.48 5.26 -1.17
C PRO A 222 -13.31 5.44 -0.22
N MET A 223 -13.25 6.58 0.45
CA MET A 223 -12.21 6.91 1.41
C MET A 223 -12.57 6.37 2.79
N PHE A 224 -11.54 6.07 3.58
CA PHE A 224 -11.71 5.57 4.93
C PHE A 224 -10.91 6.38 5.92
N MET A 225 -11.50 6.65 7.07
CA MET A 225 -10.84 7.31 8.20
C MET A 225 -10.53 6.28 9.29
N PHE A 226 -9.34 6.37 9.84
CA PHE A 226 -9.00 5.66 11.07
C PHE A 226 -9.32 6.55 12.27
N LYS A 227 -10.45 6.24 12.91
CA LYS A 227 -10.89 6.90 14.12
C LYS A 227 -10.24 6.21 15.32
N GLN A 228 -9.28 6.87 15.94
CA GLN A 228 -8.61 6.38 17.14
C GLN A 228 -9.37 6.86 18.40
N SER A 229 -9.39 6.04 19.45
CA SER A 229 -9.90 6.45 20.76
C SER A 229 -9.06 7.56 21.39
N ASP A 230 -7.76 7.57 21.12
CA ASP A 230 -6.82 8.63 21.48
C ASP A 230 -6.01 9.03 20.24
N PRO A 231 -6.36 10.15 19.57
CA PRO A 231 -5.66 10.62 18.37
C PRO A 231 -4.19 11.00 18.62
N SER A 232 -3.78 11.19 19.87
CA SER A 232 -2.39 11.48 20.23
C SER A 232 -1.49 10.24 20.20
N GLN A 233 -2.03 9.02 20.14
CA GLN A 233 -1.25 7.80 20.11
C GLN A 233 -0.84 7.43 18.68
N LEU A 234 0.42 6.97 18.54
CA LEU A 234 0.92 6.37 17.31
C LEU A 234 0.48 4.90 17.25
N ARG A 235 -0.07 4.49 16.11
CA ARG A 235 -0.36 3.07 15.88
C ARG A 235 0.94 2.29 15.70
N THR A 236 1.09 1.25 16.49
CA THR A 236 2.28 0.40 16.49
C THR A 236 2.26 -0.64 15.37
N TYR A 237 3.44 -1.19 15.06
CA TYR A 237 3.57 -2.34 14.17
C TYR A 237 2.78 -3.55 14.68
N ALA A 238 2.86 -3.85 15.97
CA ALA A 238 2.17 -4.99 16.58
C ALA A 238 0.64 -4.90 16.42
N GLU A 239 0.06 -3.71 16.59
CA GLU A 239 -1.37 -3.47 16.36
C GLU A 239 -1.77 -3.65 14.89
N LYS A 240 -0.95 -3.16 13.96
CA LYS A 240 -1.23 -3.28 12.51
C LYS A 240 -1.12 -4.72 12.00
N ARG A 241 -0.37 -5.58 12.71
CA ARG A 241 -0.09 -6.98 12.38
C ARG A 241 -0.91 -7.99 13.20
N ASP A 242 -1.82 -7.53 14.05
CA ASP A 242 -2.60 -8.36 14.97
C ASP A 242 -1.71 -9.22 15.91
N LEU A 243 -0.54 -8.70 16.26
CA LEU A 243 0.41 -9.28 17.23
C LEU A 243 0.16 -8.78 18.66
N ALA A 244 -0.68 -7.76 18.84
CA ALA A 244 -1.10 -7.23 20.12
C ALA A 244 -2.62 -7.08 20.13
N ASP A 245 -3.19 -7.01 21.34
CA ASP A 245 -4.63 -6.78 21.51
C ASP A 245 -5.01 -5.37 21.00
N GLN A 246 -5.94 -5.32 20.03
CA GLN A 246 -6.41 -4.09 19.37
C GLN A 246 -7.74 -3.58 19.95
N ARG A 247 -8.26 -4.20 21.01
CA ARG A 247 -9.58 -3.87 21.55
C ARG A 247 -9.66 -2.41 21.96
N GLY A 248 -10.46 -1.64 21.23
CA GLY A 248 -10.76 -0.24 21.52
C GLY A 248 -9.75 0.79 21.01
N CYS A 249 -8.69 0.39 20.29
CA CYS A 249 -7.65 1.32 19.85
C CYS A 249 -8.08 2.17 18.65
N TYR A 250 -8.78 1.58 17.66
CA TYR A 250 -9.25 2.32 16.49
C TYR A 250 -10.43 1.64 15.77
N GLU A 251 -11.20 2.43 15.08
CA GLU A 251 -12.26 2.00 14.18
C GLU A 251 -11.97 2.51 12.77
N THR A 252 -12.15 1.66 11.76
CA THR A 252 -12.10 2.08 10.36
C THR A 252 -13.50 2.41 9.90
N VAL A 253 -13.78 3.67 9.61
CA VAL A 253 -15.09 4.15 9.17
C VAL A 253 -15.02 4.68 7.74
N VAL A 254 -16.14 4.57 7.01
CA VAL A 254 -16.26 5.25 5.71
C VAL A 254 -16.21 6.76 5.96
N PHE A 255 -15.35 7.44 5.19
CA PHE A 255 -15.22 8.88 5.29
C PHE A 255 -16.20 9.53 4.30
N ASP A 256 -17.11 10.37 4.80
CA ASP A 256 -18.28 10.87 4.06
C ASP A 256 -18.43 12.41 4.06
N ASP A 257 -17.44 13.14 4.57
CA ASP A 257 -17.43 14.62 4.53
C ASP A 257 -17.14 15.13 3.11
N PRO A 258 -18.13 15.76 2.42
CA PRO A 258 -17.98 16.10 1.00
C PRO A 258 -16.91 17.15 0.72
N GLU A 259 -16.68 18.10 1.63
CA GLU A 259 -15.68 19.15 1.45
C GLU A 259 -14.27 18.57 1.50
N TRP A 260 -13.99 17.78 2.53
CA TRP A 260 -12.71 17.08 2.67
C TRP A 260 -12.49 16.10 1.53
N ILE A 261 -13.50 15.31 1.17
CA ILE A 261 -13.44 14.36 0.05
C ILE A 261 -13.02 15.07 -1.24
N GLN A 262 -13.61 16.22 -1.55
CA GLN A 262 -13.27 16.97 -2.78
C GLN A 262 -11.81 17.42 -2.78
N ARG A 263 -11.33 17.96 -1.65
CA ARG A 263 -9.95 18.43 -1.48
C ARG A 263 -8.97 17.25 -1.61
N ILE A 264 -9.21 16.18 -0.87
CA ILE A 264 -8.35 14.98 -0.86
C ILE A 264 -8.34 14.31 -2.24
N ALA A 265 -9.50 14.14 -2.88
CA ALA A 265 -9.60 13.54 -4.21
C ALA A 265 -8.83 14.35 -5.27
N HIS A 266 -8.84 15.67 -5.19
CA HIS A 266 -8.05 16.53 -6.08
C HIS A 266 -6.55 16.25 -5.94
N LEU A 267 -6.03 16.26 -4.71
CA LEU A 267 -4.61 16.00 -4.43
C LEU A 267 -4.20 14.56 -4.78
N THR A 268 -5.07 13.60 -4.48
CA THR A 268 -4.84 12.20 -4.85
C THR A 268 -4.70 12.02 -6.36
N ARG A 269 -5.55 12.67 -7.16
CA ARG A 269 -5.44 12.61 -8.65
C ARG A 269 -4.13 13.22 -9.16
N ILE A 270 -3.61 14.24 -8.50
CA ILE A 270 -2.30 14.82 -8.85
C ILE A 270 -1.20 13.77 -8.61
N MET A 271 -1.19 13.13 -7.45
CA MET A 271 -0.19 12.11 -7.13
C MET A 271 -0.38 10.83 -7.94
N ALA A 272 -1.60 10.42 -8.22
CA ALA A 272 -1.85 9.23 -9.05
C ALA A 272 -1.23 9.35 -10.45
N LYS A 273 -1.17 10.54 -11.04
CA LYS A 273 -0.48 10.78 -12.32
C LYS A 273 1.03 10.57 -12.24
N VAL A 274 1.65 10.81 -11.08
CA VAL A 274 3.08 10.54 -10.87
C VAL A 274 3.36 9.05 -10.93
N PHE A 275 2.49 8.26 -10.33
CA PHE A 275 2.65 6.83 -10.16
C PHE A 275 2.01 5.98 -11.28
N HIS A 276 1.35 6.61 -12.25
CA HIS A 276 0.77 5.89 -13.38
C HIS A 276 1.86 5.37 -14.34
N PRO A 277 1.76 4.11 -14.82
CA PRO A 277 0.72 3.12 -14.57
C PRO A 277 0.95 2.29 -13.29
N PHE A 278 -0.13 2.07 -12.54
CA PHE A 278 -0.19 1.14 -11.42
C PHE A 278 -1.55 0.43 -11.41
N ASP A 279 -1.63 -0.77 -10.85
CA ASP A 279 -2.87 -1.55 -10.88
C ASP A 279 -3.78 -1.26 -9.70
N TYR A 280 -3.18 -1.04 -8.54
CA TYR A 280 -3.86 -0.63 -7.30
C TYR A 280 -2.88 0.11 -6.40
N GLY A 281 -3.40 0.91 -5.51
CA GLY A 281 -2.58 1.68 -4.58
C GLY A 281 -3.42 2.43 -3.56
N ARG A 282 -2.75 2.97 -2.57
CA ARG A 282 -3.35 3.74 -1.49
C ARG A 282 -2.55 4.99 -1.25
N PHE A 283 -3.25 6.12 -1.17
CA PHE A 283 -2.70 7.42 -0.84
C PHE A 283 -3.17 7.79 0.56
N GLU A 284 -2.27 8.31 1.37
CA GLU A 284 -2.54 8.55 2.79
C GLU A 284 -2.40 10.04 3.10
N PHE A 285 -3.39 10.53 3.83
CA PHE A 285 -3.45 11.92 4.29
C PHE A 285 -3.72 11.96 5.79
N ARG A 286 -3.32 13.06 6.41
CA ARG A 286 -3.75 13.40 7.77
C ARG A 286 -4.57 14.67 7.71
N ILE A 287 -5.72 14.65 8.36
CA ILE A 287 -6.60 15.81 8.50
C ILE A 287 -6.76 16.18 9.96
N ASN A 288 -6.82 17.47 10.22
CA ASN A 288 -7.25 17.98 11.51
C ASN A 288 -8.52 18.83 11.28
N PRO A 289 -9.72 18.31 11.62
CA PRO A 289 -10.97 19.04 11.41
C PRO A 289 -11.09 20.32 12.24
N GLU A 290 -10.39 20.41 13.37
CA GLU A 290 -10.43 21.58 14.26
C GLU A 290 -9.65 22.77 13.67
N THR A 291 -8.51 22.49 13.05
CA THR A 291 -7.65 23.52 12.45
C THR A 291 -7.87 23.68 10.93
N GLY A 292 -8.56 22.74 10.28
CA GLY A 292 -8.73 22.71 8.83
C GLY A 292 -7.47 22.23 8.08
N GLU A 293 -6.47 21.72 8.80
CA GLU A 293 -5.21 21.26 8.21
C GLU A 293 -5.40 19.95 7.44
N LEU A 294 -4.76 19.87 6.28
CA LEU A 294 -4.69 18.67 5.42
C LEU A 294 -3.25 18.47 4.99
N ILE A 295 -2.67 17.34 5.33
CA ILE A 295 -1.28 16.99 5.02
C ILE A 295 -1.25 15.65 4.26
N PHE A 296 -0.53 15.60 3.16
CA PHE A 296 -0.20 14.34 2.48
C PHE A 296 0.91 13.62 3.24
N LEU A 297 0.74 12.32 3.48
CA LEU A 297 1.69 11.49 4.24
C LEU A 297 2.56 10.64 3.32
N GLU A 298 1.94 9.73 2.58
CA GLU A 298 2.65 8.75 1.75
C GLU A 298 1.77 8.16 0.64
N THR A 299 2.40 7.48 -0.31
CA THR A 299 1.76 6.61 -1.31
C THR A 299 2.23 5.18 -1.08
N ASN A 300 1.33 4.21 -1.23
CA ASN A 300 1.63 2.80 -1.07
C ASN A 300 1.08 2.02 -2.29
N LEU A 301 1.96 1.60 -3.20
CA LEU A 301 1.62 0.86 -4.43
C LEU A 301 1.67 -0.66 -4.27
N ASN A 302 1.88 -1.14 -3.06
CA ASN A 302 1.91 -2.55 -2.71
C ASN A 302 1.19 -2.80 -1.38
N CYS A 303 0.05 -2.15 -1.22
CA CYS A 303 -0.76 -2.23 -0.02
C CYS A 303 -1.49 -3.57 0.08
N ASN A 304 -1.93 -3.87 1.30
CA ASN A 304 -2.54 -5.15 1.64
C ASN A 304 -3.91 -5.32 0.94
N LEU A 305 -4.08 -6.44 0.23
CA LEU A 305 -5.31 -6.82 -0.47
C LEU A 305 -6.23 -7.75 0.33
N TRP A 306 -5.94 -8.02 1.60
CA TRP A 306 -6.72 -8.92 2.45
C TRP A 306 -8.16 -8.43 2.65
N SER A 307 -9.13 -9.37 2.70
CA SER A 307 -10.56 -9.06 2.91
C SER A 307 -10.83 -8.25 4.18
N GLN A 308 -10.02 -8.44 5.24
CA GLN A 308 -10.14 -7.74 6.51
C GLN A 308 -9.52 -6.32 6.52
N LYS A 309 -8.98 -5.87 5.40
CA LYS A 309 -8.34 -4.54 5.25
C LYS A 309 -9.12 -3.68 4.25
N ILE A 310 -8.53 -2.57 3.86
CA ILE A 310 -9.22 -1.51 3.08
C ILE A 310 -9.89 -2.03 1.81
N TYR A 311 -9.26 -2.92 1.04
CA TYR A 311 -9.85 -3.40 -0.21
C TYR A 311 -11.05 -4.34 -0.02
N GLY A 312 -11.11 -5.08 1.09
CA GLY A 312 -12.33 -5.80 1.48
C GLY A 312 -13.48 -4.84 1.77
N ARG A 313 -13.22 -3.77 2.52
CA ARG A 313 -14.22 -2.73 2.80
C ARG A 313 -14.63 -1.95 1.55
N VAL A 314 -13.70 -1.69 0.62
CA VAL A 314 -14.02 -1.10 -0.69
C VAL A 314 -14.98 -1.99 -1.47
N ALA A 315 -14.73 -3.31 -1.49
CA ALA A 315 -15.61 -4.27 -2.13
C ALA A 315 -17.03 -4.20 -1.54
N GLU A 316 -17.17 -4.19 -0.21
CA GLU A 316 -18.45 -4.03 0.49
C GLU A 316 -19.20 -2.75 0.06
N GLN A 317 -18.48 -1.61 -0.07
CA GLN A 317 -19.07 -0.34 -0.48
C GLN A 317 -19.57 -0.35 -1.93
N PHE A 318 -18.99 -1.19 -2.79
CA PHE A 318 -19.46 -1.39 -4.17
C PHE A 318 -20.51 -2.50 -4.28
N GLY A 319 -20.82 -3.21 -3.20
CA GLY A 319 -21.67 -4.39 -3.21
C GLY A 319 -21.00 -5.59 -3.90
N TRP A 320 -19.69 -5.63 -3.90
CA TRP A 320 -18.87 -6.71 -4.46
C TRP A 320 -18.42 -7.66 -3.36
N THR A 321 -18.18 -8.90 -3.74
CA THR A 321 -17.40 -9.81 -2.91
C THR A 321 -15.90 -9.44 -2.98
N HIS A 322 -15.14 -9.85 -1.99
CA HIS A 322 -13.69 -9.68 -2.00
C HIS A 322 -13.05 -10.37 -3.22
N ALA A 323 -13.53 -11.55 -3.60
CA ALA A 323 -13.05 -12.26 -4.79
C ALA A 323 -13.29 -11.45 -6.08
N GLU A 324 -14.43 -10.80 -6.24
CA GLU A 324 -14.73 -9.92 -7.38
C GLU A 324 -13.82 -8.69 -7.42
N MET A 325 -13.42 -8.15 -6.26
CA MET A 325 -12.45 -7.07 -6.17
C MET A 325 -11.07 -7.53 -6.67
N ILE A 326 -10.59 -8.68 -6.17
CA ILE A 326 -9.30 -9.25 -6.59
C ILE A 326 -9.32 -9.59 -8.08
N GLU A 327 -10.41 -10.21 -8.57
CA GLU A 327 -10.56 -10.53 -10.00
C GLU A 327 -10.55 -9.26 -10.86
N THR A 328 -11.22 -8.20 -10.43
CA THR A 328 -11.23 -6.92 -11.16
C THR A 328 -9.83 -6.33 -11.26
N ILE A 329 -9.09 -6.25 -10.15
CA ILE A 329 -7.72 -5.73 -10.11
C ILE A 329 -6.80 -6.56 -11.02
N LEU A 330 -6.91 -7.88 -10.95
CA LEU A 330 -6.10 -8.82 -11.74
C LEU A 330 -6.42 -8.71 -13.23
N THR A 331 -7.71 -8.68 -13.60
CA THR A 331 -8.18 -8.54 -14.99
C THR A 331 -7.66 -7.25 -15.62
N GLU A 332 -7.78 -6.12 -14.93
CA GLU A 332 -7.28 -4.83 -15.43
C GLU A 332 -5.76 -4.84 -15.60
N SER A 333 -5.03 -5.45 -14.65
CA SER A 333 -3.58 -5.61 -14.75
C SER A 333 -3.16 -6.45 -15.95
N MET A 334 -3.81 -7.61 -16.15
CA MET A 334 -3.53 -8.52 -17.28
C MET A 334 -3.86 -7.85 -18.62
N ARG A 335 -4.98 -7.11 -18.68
CA ARG A 335 -5.36 -6.33 -19.86
C ARG A 335 -4.33 -5.25 -20.18
N ARG A 336 -3.93 -4.46 -19.20
CA ARG A 336 -2.92 -3.39 -19.35
C ARG A 336 -1.59 -3.92 -19.90
N GLN A 337 -1.24 -5.16 -19.56
CA GLN A 337 0.03 -5.79 -19.95
C GLN A 337 -0.09 -6.73 -21.14
N GLY A 338 -1.27 -6.83 -21.78
CA GLY A 338 -1.47 -7.60 -23.00
C GLY A 338 -1.52 -9.12 -22.80
N VAL A 339 -1.71 -9.60 -21.57
CA VAL A 339 -1.93 -11.05 -21.29
C VAL A 339 -3.30 -11.49 -21.79
N ILE A 340 -4.29 -10.60 -21.69
CA ILE A 340 -5.65 -10.79 -22.21
C ILE A 340 -6.08 -9.56 -23.00
N ASP A 341 -6.97 -9.74 -23.98
CA ASP A 341 -7.53 -8.66 -24.76
C ASP A 341 -8.91 -8.19 -24.22
N GLU A 342 -9.44 -7.08 -24.76
CA GLU A 342 -10.74 -6.54 -24.33
C GLU A 342 -11.91 -7.48 -24.61
N ARG A 343 -11.82 -8.35 -25.61
CA ARG A 343 -12.92 -9.26 -26.00
C ARG A 343 -13.00 -10.47 -25.08
N THR A 344 -11.95 -10.75 -24.30
CA THR A 344 -11.89 -11.86 -23.36
C THR A 344 -12.42 -11.50 -21.98
N THR A 345 -12.85 -10.24 -21.80
CA THR A 345 -13.39 -9.74 -20.53
C THR A 345 -14.90 -9.62 -20.60
N LEU A 346 -15.57 -10.17 -19.57
CA LEU A 346 -16.99 -9.97 -19.35
C LEU A 346 -17.20 -8.65 -18.60
N ALA A 347 -17.98 -7.75 -19.18
CA ALA A 347 -18.53 -6.62 -18.41
C ALA A 347 -19.67 -7.17 -17.54
N ALA A 348 -19.50 -7.13 -16.25
CA ALA A 348 -20.54 -7.56 -15.30
C ALA A 348 -21.45 -6.39 -14.88
#